data_9d86e2d5d7b615c9364e829f45d30dc9
#
_entry.id   9d86e2d5d7b615c9364e829f45d30dc9
#
_cell.length_a   1.000
_cell.length_b   1.000
_cell.length_c   1.000
_cell.angle_alpha   90.00
_cell.angle_beta   90.00
_cell.angle_gamma   90.00
#
_symmetry.space_group_name_H-M   'P 1'
#
loop_
_entity.id
_entity.type
_entity.pdbx_description
1 polymer ?
#
loop_
_entity_poly.entity_id
_entity_poly.type
_entity_poly.pdbx_seq_one_letter_code
_entity_poly.pdbx_strand_id
1 'polypeptide(L)'
;MSNYEGYQMKCNGCTFQSPSFKREGFKFAPRLVQVADATTTADGALTMKVLPHDRSKIWCSFPPMTPEQFRVYYKALEMDKSGANNMKLSVEVYDDATDSYVTDIYYHTDIMYKPVTYQGQRMIVIDDFELIGH
;
A
#
# COMPACT_ATOMS: atom_id res chain seq x y z
N MET A 1 -16.80 -18.40 -11.19
CA MET A 1 -15.54 -17.89 -11.76
C MET A 1 -15.10 -16.63 -11.05
N SER A 2 -13.79 -16.46 -10.91
CA SER A 2 -13.22 -15.28 -10.28
C SER A 2 -13.13 -14.11 -11.26
N ASN A 3 -13.30 -12.90 -10.78
CA ASN A 3 -13.05 -11.67 -11.56
C ASN A 3 -11.59 -11.22 -11.49
N TYR A 4 -10.72 -12.03 -10.89
CA TYR A 4 -9.30 -11.73 -10.78
C TYR A 4 -8.62 -11.76 -12.14
N GLU A 5 -7.96 -10.66 -12.51
CA GLU A 5 -7.38 -10.46 -13.84
C GLU A 5 -5.86 -10.68 -13.89
N GLY A 6 -5.27 -11.28 -12.86
CA GLY A 6 -3.85 -11.62 -12.82
C GLY A 6 -2.95 -10.62 -12.10
N TYR A 7 -3.48 -9.53 -11.58
CA TYR A 7 -2.71 -8.58 -10.79
C TYR A 7 -3.42 -8.24 -9.49
N GLN A 8 -2.63 -8.02 -8.45
CA GLN A 8 -3.15 -7.65 -7.13
C GLN A 8 -3.45 -6.16 -7.05
N MET A 9 -2.65 -5.35 -7.72
CA MET A 9 -2.71 -3.90 -7.59
C MET A 9 -2.29 -3.26 -8.91
N LYS A 10 -2.86 -2.11 -9.20
CA LYS A 10 -2.49 -1.32 -10.37
C LYS A 10 -2.41 0.16 -9.97
N CYS A 11 -1.33 0.81 -10.33
CA CYS A 11 -1.12 2.23 -10.04
C CYS A 11 -0.37 2.88 -11.21
N ASN A 12 -0.92 3.97 -11.73
CA ASN A 12 -0.32 4.74 -12.82
C ASN A 12 0.06 3.88 -14.04
N GLY A 13 -0.80 2.91 -14.37
CA GLY A 13 -0.58 2.02 -15.50
C GLY A 13 0.36 0.84 -15.25
N CYS A 14 0.94 0.75 -14.06
CA CYS A 14 1.80 -0.35 -13.68
C CYS A 14 1.01 -1.38 -12.88
N THR A 15 1.03 -2.64 -13.30
CA THR A 15 0.37 -3.73 -12.60
C THR A 15 1.37 -4.46 -11.70
N PHE A 16 0.92 -4.80 -10.49
CA PHE A 16 1.72 -5.53 -9.51
C PHE A 16 1.08 -6.90 -9.31
N GLN A 17 1.69 -7.91 -9.90
CA GLN A 17 1.22 -9.30 -9.80
C GLN A 17 1.69 -9.93 -8.50
N SER A 18 1.05 -11.04 -8.11
CA SER A 18 1.47 -11.76 -6.90
C SER A 18 2.97 -12.06 -6.86
N PRO A 19 3.62 -12.51 -7.97
CA PRO A 19 5.05 -12.75 -7.93
C PRO A 19 5.92 -11.50 -7.74
N SER A 20 5.35 -10.30 -7.92
CA SER A 20 6.06 -9.04 -7.70
C SER A 20 6.27 -8.76 -6.21
N PHE A 21 5.51 -9.42 -5.34
CA PHE A 21 5.60 -9.24 -3.89
C PHE A 21 6.33 -10.43 -3.26
N LYS A 22 6.90 -10.21 -2.08
CA LYS A 22 7.37 -11.34 -1.26
C LYS A 22 6.18 -12.23 -0.93
N ARG A 23 6.46 -13.52 -0.64
CA ARG A 23 5.43 -14.39 -0.12
C ARG A 23 4.80 -13.73 1.11
N GLU A 24 3.47 -13.61 1.12
CA GLU A 24 2.72 -12.93 2.17
C GLU A 24 3.09 -11.44 2.31
N GLY A 25 3.68 -10.85 1.26
CA GLY A 25 4.13 -9.46 1.29
C GLY A 25 3.07 -8.44 0.87
N PHE A 26 1.88 -8.90 0.50
CA PHE A 26 0.76 -8.03 0.14
C PHE A 26 -0.38 -8.23 1.11
N LYS A 27 -0.86 -7.13 1.70
CA LYS A 27 -2.05 -7.14 2.56
C LYS A 27 -2.93 -5.97 2.18
N PHE A 28 -4.23 -6.18 2.27
CA PHE A 28 -5.20 -5.13 1.96
C PHE A 28 -6.29 -5.11 3.02
N ALA A 29 -6.51 -3.93 3.61
CA ALA A 29 -7.62 -3.68 4.51
C ALA A 29 -8.51 -2.64 3.85
N PRO A 30 -9.68 -3.04 3.28
CA PRO A 30 -10.54 -2.10 2.58
C PRO A 30 -11.20 -1.11 3.52
N ARG A 31 -11.31 -1.43 4.80
CA ARG A 31 -11.94 -0.57 5.79
C ARG A 31 -11.21 -0.66 7.12
N LEU A 32 -10.59 0.44 7.51
CA LEU A 32 -10.02 0.60 8.83
C LEU A 32 -10.78 1.70 9.53
N VAL A 33 -11.47 1.33 10.61
CA VAL A 33 -12.17 2.32 11.42
C VAL A 33 -11.13 3.19 12.13
N GLN A 34 -11.19 4.49 11.89
CA GLN A 34 -10.26 5.43 12.51
C GLN A 34 -10.84 5.91 13.82
N VAL A 35 -10.07 5.81 14.90
CA VAL A 35 -10.44 6.32 16.21
C VAL A 35 -9.53 7.51 16.51
N ALA A 36 -10.12 8.71 16.56
CA ALA A 36 -9.36 9.93 16.76
C ALA A 36 -8.97 10.12 18.22
N ASP A 37 -9.86 9.74 19.13
CA ASP A 37 -9.70 9.99 20.57
C ASP A 37 -10.31 8.87 21.39
N ALA A 38 -9.71 8.61 22.55
CA ALA A 38 -10.29 7.72 23.55
C ALA A 38 -10.20 8.45 24.89
N THR A 39 -11.34 8.73 25.51
CA THR A 39 -11.40 9.44 26.80
C THR A 39 -12.20 8.63 27.79
N THR A 40 -11.86 8.79 29.08
CA THR A 40 -12.62 8.20 30.16
C THR A 40 -13.47 9.30 30.81
N THR A 41 -14.78 9.07 30.88
CA THR A 41 -15.70 10.00 31.50
C THR A 41 -15.61 9.93 33.06
N ALA A 42 -16.26 10.86 33.72
CA ALA A 42 -16.21 10.94 35.20
C ALA A 42 -16.74 9.68 35.90
N ASP A 43 -17.62 8.93 35.23
CA ASP A 43 -18.16 7.64 35.73
C ASP A 43 -17.31 6.45 35.40
N GLY A 44 -16.16 6.65 34.74
CA GLY A 44 -15.23 5.60 34.38
C GLY A 44 -15.50 4.94 33.02
N ALA A 45 -16.51 5.37 32.30
CA ALA A 45 -16.80 4.82 30.96
C ALA A 45 -15.80 5.36 29.93
N LEU A 46 -15.30 4.44 29.08
CA LEU A 46 -14.41 4.83 28.00
C LEU A 46 -15.22 5.36 26.82
N THR A 47 -14.93 6.58 26.41
CA THR A 47 -15.55 7.19 25.23
C THR A 47 -14.55 7.25 24.10
N MET A 48 -14.93 6.74 22.93
CA MET A 48 -14.10 6.71 21.73
C MET A 48 -14.77 7.53 20.63
N LYS A 49 -14.00 8.42 20.03
CA LYS A 49 -14.48 9.21 18.91
C LYS A 49 -14.05 8.53 17.61
N VAL A 50 -15.00 8.04 16.83
CA VAL A 50 -14.75 7.39 15.55
C VAL A 50 -14.82 8.47 14.45
N LEU A 51 -13.82 8.46 13.56
CA LEU A 51 -13.82 9.38 12.41
C LEU A 51 -14.97 9.05 11.47
N PRO A 52 -15.48 10.05 10.72
CA PRO A 52 -16.71 9.90 9.95
C PRO A 52 -16.62 8.97 8.73
N HIS A 53 -15.42 8.52 8.36
CA HIS A 53 -15.25 7.61 7.22
C HIS A 53 -14.16 6.59 7.51
N ASP A 54 -14.30 5.44 6.87
CA ASP A 54 -13.29 4.40 6.90
C ASP A 54 -12.17 4.73 5.91
N ARG A 55 -10.96 4.26 6.23
CA ARG A 55 -9.83 4.37 5.32
C ARG A 55 -9.36 2.99 4.93
N SER A 56 -9.00 2.82 3.67
CA SER A 56 -8.34 1.60 3.23
C SER A 56 -6.84 1.72 3.42
N LYS A 57 -6.17 0.58 3.51
CA LYS A 57 -4.73 0.52 3.70
C LYS A 57 -4.16 -0.68 2.97
N ILE A 58 -3.02 -0.50 2.32
CA ILE A 58 -2.33 -1.55 1.59
C ILE A 58 -0.92 -1.66 2.15
N TRP A 59 -0.52 -2.86 2.56
CA TRP A 59 0.84 -3.14 2.99
C TRP A 59 1.58 -3.81 1.85
N CYS A 60 2.75 -3.30 1.51
CA CYS A 60 3.54 -3.78 0.38
C CYS A 60 4.93 -4.20 0.83
N SER A 61 5.35 -5.38 0.40
CA SER A 61 6.69 -5.88 0.64
C SER A 61 7.16 -6.57 -0.63
N PHE A 62 8.29 -6.12 -1.18
CA PHE A 62 8.82 -6.63 -2.44
C PHE A 62 10.10 -7.41 -2.23
N PRO A 63 10.36 -8.46 -3.05
CA PRO A 63 11.67 -9.09 -3.08
C PRO A 63 12.69 -8.18 -3.74
N PRO A 64 14.00 -8.49 -3.62
CA PRO A 64 15.00 -7.75 -4.38
C PRO A 64 14.68 -7.75 -5.86
N MET A 65 14.92 -6.63 -6.53
CA MET A 65 14.58 -6.44 -7.92
C MET A 65 15.73 -5.79 -8.70
N THR A 66 15.69 -5.92 -10.01
CA THR A 66 16.67 -5.26 -10.87
C THR A 66 16.48 -3.74 -10.82
N PRO A 67 17.56 -2.95 -11.08
CA PRO A 67 17.41 -1.49 -11.14
C PRO A 67 16.36 -1.03 -12.17
N GLU A 68 16.21 -1.73 -13.27
CA GLU A 68 15.22 -1.39 -14.30
C GLU A 68 13.80 -1.57 -13.76
N GLN A 69 13.54 -2.69 -13.10
CA GLN A 69 12.24 -2.96 -12.47
C GLN A 69 11.96 -1.94 -11.36
N PHE A 70 12.97 -1.61 -10.58
CA PHE A 70 12.88 -0.61 -9.54
C PHE A 70 12.45 0.76 -10.10
N ARG A 71 13.03 1.18 -11.22
CA ARG A 71 12.69 2.46 -11.84
C ARG A 71 11.23 2.52 -12.29
N VAL A 72 10.70 1.40 -12.78
CA VAL A 72 9.28 1.32 -13.14
C VAL A 72 8.40 1.51 -11.91
N TYR A 73 8.73 0.83 -10.82
CA TYR A 73 7.97 0.94 -9.58
C TYR A 73 8.13 2.32 -8.93
N TYR A 74 9.32 2.88 -9.00
CA TYR A 74 9.61 4.21 -8.47
C TYR A 74 8.68 5.27 -9.08
N LYS A 75 8.52 5.23 -10.40
CA LYS A 75 7.63 6.16 -11.09
C LYS A 75 6.17 5.86 -10.82
N ALA A 76 5.78 4.60 -10.85
CA ALA A 76 4.39 4.21 -10.68
C ALA A 76 3.85 4.60 -9.31
N LEU A 77 4.65 4.44 -8.27
CA LEU A 77 4.27 4.73 -6.90
C LEU A 77 4.65 6.14 -6.45
N GLU A 78 5.18 6.96 -7.34
CA GLU A 78 5.62 8.33 -7.04
C GLU A 78 6.48 8.38 -5.77
N MET A 79 7.52 7.52 -5.75
CA MET A 79 8.40 7.40 -4.57
C MET A 79 9.25 8.64 -4.31
N ASP A 80 9.28 9.58 -5.24
CA ASP A 80 9.94 10.88 -5.07
C ASP A 80 9.11 11.85 -4.23
N LYS A 81 7.89 11.46 -3.87
CA LYS A 81 6.97 12.26 -3.06
C LYS A 81 6.63 11.52 -1.79
N SER A 82 6.17 12.24 -0.78
CA SER A 82 5.69 11.63 0.44
C SER A 82 4.62 12.52 1.08
N GLY A 83 3.71 11.89 1.84
CA GLY A 83 2.70 12.57 2.62
C GLY A 83 1.42 12.90 1.85
N ALA A 84 0.36 13.04 2.61
CA ALA A 84 -0.99 13.22 2.08
C ALA A 84 -1.17 14.51 1.27
N ASN A 85 -0.36 15.53 1.55
CA ASN A 85 -0.47 16.82 0.86
C ASN A 85 0.28 16.84 -0.48
N ASN A 86 1.17 15.88 -0.71
CA ASN A 86 2.05 15.87 -1.87
C ASN A 86 1.62 14.91 -2.96
N MET A 87 0.73 13.97 -2.66
CA MET A 87 0.32 12.98 -3.64
C MET A 87 -1.11 12.53 -3.46
N LYS A 88 -1.70 12.12 -4.58
CA LYS A 88 -3.00 11.45 -4.61
C LYS A 88 -2.89 10.34 -5.64
N LEU A 89 -2.49 9.17 -5.19
CA LEU A 89 -2.32 8.01 -6.06
C LEU A 89 -3.66 7.31 -6.23
N SER A 90 -4.12 7.19 -7.46
CA SER A 90 -5.27 6.36 -7.77
C SER A 90 -4.78 4.92 -7.89
N VAL A 91 -5.17 4.07 -6.95
CA VAL A 91 -4.73 2.68 -6.89
C VAL A 91 -5.93 1.77 -6.99
N GLU A 92 -5.87 0.83 -7.93
CA GLU A 92 -6.86 -0.22 -8.11
C GLU A 92 -6.33 -1.49 -7.47
N VAL A 93 -7.11 -2.08 -6.57
CA VAL A 93 -6.73 -3.26 -5.81
C VAL A 93 -7.80 -4.32 -5.95
N TYR A 94 -7.38 -5.58 -6.10
CA TYR A 94 -8.32 -6.68 -6.08
C TYR A 94 -8.76 -6.97 -4.65
N ASP A 95 -10.06 -6.93 -4.42
CA ASP A 95 -10.66 -7.24 -3.13
C ASP A 95 -11.26 -8.64 -3.19
N ASP A 96 -10.63 -9.59 -2.50
CA ASP A 96 -11.10 -10.98 -2.46
C ASP A 96 -12.45 -11.13 -1.79
N ALA A 97 -12.80 -10.23 -0.88
CA ALA A 97 -14.07 -10.31 -0.16
C ALA A 97 -15.28 -10.06 -1.07
N THR A 98 -15.10 -9.23 -2.10
CA THR A 98 -16.18 -8.90 -3.04
C THR A 98 -15.93 -9.46 -4.44
N ASP A 99 -14.80 -10.15 -4.66
CA ASP A 99 -14.36 -10.65 -5.97
C ASP A 99 -14.44 -9.55 -7.03
N SER A 100 -13.87 -8.40 -6.72
CA SER A 100 -13.89 -7.25 -7.62
C SER A 100 -12.68 -6.36 -7.39
N TYR A 101 -12.37 -5.54 -8.39
CA TYR A 101 -11.34 -4.50 -8.25
C TYR A 101 -11.99 -3.24 -7.71
N VAL A 102 -11.34 -2.64 -6.73
CA VAL A 102 -11.78 -1.38 -6.12
C VAL A 102 -10.69 -0.34 -6.29
N THR A 103 -11.09 0.88 -6.58
CA THR A 103 -10.16 1.99 -6.79
C THR A 103 -10.37 3.05 -5.73
N ASP A 104 -9.28 3.51 -5.16
CA ASP A 104 -9.32 4.58 -4.16
C ASP A 104 -8.07 5.44 -4.29
N ILE A 105 -8.03 6.52 -3.55
CA ILE A 105 -6.91 7.47 -3.55
C ILE A 105 -6.05 7.22 -2.32
N TYR A 106 -4.74 7.08 -2.53
CA TYR A 106 -3.78 6.73 -1.51
C TYR A 106 -2.60 7.69 -1.47
N TYR A 107 -1.90 7.67 -0.37
CA TYR A 107 -0.61 8.32 -0.23
C TYR A 107 0.32 7.40 0.56
N HIS A 108 1.60 7.69 0.53
CA HIS A 108 2.57 6.99 1.36
C HIS A 108 3.52 8.00 2.00
N THR A 109 4.18 7.57 3.06
CA THR A 109 5.27 8.31 3.67
C THR A 109 6.57 7.98 2.94
N ASP A 110 7.71 8.43 3.45
CA ASP A 110 9.00 8.18 2.81
C ASP A 110 9.23 6.68 2.60
N ILE A 111 9.57 6.32 1.38
CA ILE A 111 9.92 4.94 1.04
C ILE A 111 11.44 4.87 0.90
N MET A 112 12.05 4.01 1.69
CA MET A 112 13.50 3.82 1.69
C MET A 112 13.86 2.62 0.82
N TYR A 113 14.99 2.71 0.15
CA TYR A 113 15.52 1.60 -0.63
C TYR A 113 17.04 1.59 -0.53
N LYS A 114 17.65 0.44 -0.83
CA LYS A 114 19.08 0.28 -0.78
C LYS A 114 19.57 -0.64 -1.87
N PRO A 115 20.78 -0.41 -2.40
CA PRO A 115 21.39 -1.37 -3.32
C PRO A 115 22.00 -2.53 -2.54
N VAL A 116 21.92 -3.71 -3.13
CA VAL A 116 22.59 -4.92 -2.61
C VAL A 116 23.20 -5.64 -3.80
N THR A 117 24.23 -6.44 -3.54
CA THR A 117 24.82 -7.30 -4.56
C THR A 117 24.40 -8.73 -4.28
N TYR A 118 23.78 -9.36 -5.25
CA TYR A 118 23.33 -10.74 -5.13
C TYR A 118 23.86 -11.52 -6.33
N GLN A 119 24.67 -12.54 -6.05
CA GLN A 119 25.32 -13.37 -7.09
C GLN A 119 26.01 -12.53 -8.17
N GLY A 120 26.73 -11.50 -7.75
CA GLY A 120 27.44 -10.61 -8.66
C GLY A 120 26.60 -9.58 -9.38
N GLN A 121 25.29 -9.55 -9.16
CA GLN A 121 24.38 -8.59 -9.77
C GLN A 121 23.97 -7.52 -8.77
N ARG A 122 23.89 -6.29 -9.26
CA ARG A 122 23.34 -5.19 -8.46
C ARG A 122 21.81 -5.30 -8.45
N MET A 123 21.25 -5.37 -7.26
CA MET A 123 19.81 -5.44 -7.05
C MET A 123 19.39 -4.30 -6.12
N ILE A 124 18.12 -3.95 -6.16
CA ILE A 124 17.57 -2.92 -5.29
C ILE A 124 16.55 -3.58 -4.35
N VAL A 125 16.67 -3.28 -3.07
CA VAL A 125 15.71 -3.72 -2.06
C VAL A 125 14.94 -2.51 -1.57
N ILE A 126 13.61 -2.58 -1.68
CA ILE A 126 12.71 -1.55 -1.16
C ILE A 126 12.24 -2.01 0.21
N ASP A 127 12.37 -1.12 1.22
CA ASP A 127 11.84 -1.42 2.55
C ASP A 127 10.31 -1.53 2.49
N ASP A 128 9.75 -2.33 3.38
CA ASP A 128 8.30 -2.49 3.47
C ASP A 128 7.65 -1.14 3.71
N PHE A 129 6.54 -0.90 3.03
CA PHE A 129 5.82 0.36 3.15
C PHE A 129 4.32 0.15 3.09
N GLU A 130 3.59 1.21 3.37
CA GLU A 130 2.13 1.20 3.40
C GLU A 130 1.58 2.28 2.48
N LEU A 131 0.51 1.95 1.77
CA LEU A 131 -0.31 2.92 1.07
C LEU A 131 -1.53 3.19 1.95
N ILE A 132 -1.75 4.44 2.26
CA ILE A 132 -2.78 4.87 3.20
C ILE A 132 -3.87 5.61 2.44
N GLY A 133 -5.11 5.21 2.62
CA GLY A 133 -6.25 5.86 1.97
C GLY A 133 -6.48 7.28 2.52
N HIS A 134 -6.88 8.16 1.62
CA HIS A 134 -7.24 9.54 1.97
C HIS A 134 -8.54 9.62 2.74
#